data_f0b0f0bd5d4e526347f4fbcc1f79c816
#
_entry.id   f0b0f0bd5d4e526347f4fbcc1f79c816
#
_cell.length_a   1.000
_cell.length_b   1.000
_cell.length_c   1.000
_cell.angle_alpha   90.00
_cell.angle_beta   90.00
_cell.angle_gamma   90.00
#
_symmetry.space_group_name_H-M   'P 1'
#
loop_
_entity.id
_entity.type
_entity.pdbx_description
1 polymer ?
#
loop_
_entity_poly.entity_id
_entity_poly.type
_entity_poly.pdbx_seq_one_letter_code
_entity_poly.pdbx_strand_id
1 'polypeptide(L)'
;MEDILDILRLILRGEPLDELLQRIVDTIAFSCNMKRVTLGVIDDRTGMFTPIALHGYPPDQALSIKRHSYSSERMRSELRPEFRIGRNCYYVRAEDQHTAYDDQYDYIMDVDLLDTPRKSPSDWHELDFVDFLMIDRLGNWIGWIEIDEPEDRKVPSNEAIEHIQALTDLAAIAIENSRMCGDAVTALLDAKGYLHLIVHDIGNLVADLTAKLSSVSTEQDSEKAKRQADLALEIAAAIRTVVENVRKFADVRASEPFLLEPYDLREVLSTASDIIRKEHPSRDMVISIDSPPSVSPILADDLIYDLICNLMRNAVRNTPGHKVEISLNLFEGHSVCTVVVSDRGIGIPDLMKSSAFAMFCPKPEGTIETRLMLSTVSLLVERYSGLISVRDRVPGDFCRGACFEVSFPKILKQPQGNSGLERAREQVRPL
;
A
#
# COMPACT_ATOMS: atom_id res chain seq x y z
N MET A 1 -17.07 -33.71 5.29
CA MET A 1 -16.74 -33.65 3.84
C MET A 1 -17.80 -32.91 3.03
N GLU A 2 -19.10 -33.07 3.34
CA GLU A 2 -20.19 -32.35 2.68
C GLU A 2 -20.08 -30.84 2.94
N ASP A 3 -19.79 -30.44 4.17
CA ASP A 3 -19.60 -29.05 4.58
C ASP A 3 -18.50 -28.32 3.78
N ILE A 4 -17.36 -28.99 3.57
CA ILE A 4 -16.23 -28.47 2.77
C ILE A 4 -16.67 -28.21 1.32
N LEU A 5 -17.43 -29.14 0.73
CA LEU A 5 -17.96 -28.98 -0.62
C LEU A 5 -18.96 -27.84 -0.73
N ASP A 6 -19.79 -27.62 0.31
CA ASP A 6 -20.74 -26.54 0.31
C ASP A 6 -20.06 -25.17 0.44
N ILE A 7 -19.05 -25.04 1.30
CA ILE A 7 -18.23 -23.82 1.37
C ILE A 7 -17.51 -23.57 0.02
N LEU A 8 -16.93 -24.60 -0.59
CA LEU A 8 -16.28 -24.46 -1.90
C LEU A 8 -17.26 -23.97 -2.98
N ARG A 9 -18.51 -24.47 -2.98
CA ARG A 9 -19.55 -24.01 -3.90
C ARG A 9 -19.89 -22.53 -3.69
N LEU A 10 -19.93 -22.05 -2.45
CA LEU A 10 -20.17 -20.64 -2.14
C LEU A 10 -19.02 -19.75 -2.64
N ILE A 11 -17.76 -20.18 -2.44
CA ILE A 11 -16.57 -19.51 -2.99
C ILE A 11 -16.70 -19.36 -4.51
N LEU A 12 -17.02 -20.46 -5.21
CA LEU A 12 -17.15 -20.49 -6.66
C LEU A 12 -18.32 -19.65 -7.20
N ARG A 13 -19.37 -19.41 -6.40
CA ARG A 13 -20.49 -18.55 -6.75
C ARG A 13 -20.21 -17.06 -6.54
N GLY A 14 -19.10 -16.72 -5.87
CA GLY A 14 -18.75 -15.33 -5.57
C GLY A 14 -19.63 -14.71 -4.51
N GLU A 15 -20.03 -15.48 -3.50
CA GLU A 15 -20.71 -14.95 -2.32
C GLU A 15 -19.89 -13.83 -1.67
N PRO A 16 -20.55 -12.81 -1.05
CA PRO A 16 -19.85 -11.77 -0.32
C PRO A 16 -18.91 -12.34 0.75
N LEU A 17 -17.70 -11.79 0.86
CA LEU A 17 -16.66 -12.36 1.72
C LEU A 17 -17.10 -12.47 3.19
N ASP A 18 -17.73 -11.45 3.73
CA ASP A 18 -18.22 -11.39 5.10
C ASP A 18 -19.27 -12.48 5.40
N GLU A 19 -20.21 -12.71 4.48
CA GLU A 19 -21.20 -13.79 4.59
C GLU A 19 -20.56 -15.17 4.52
N LEU A 20 -19.58 -15.32 3.62
CA LEU A 20 -18.84 -16.57 3.45
C LEU A 20 -18.00 -16.91 4.69
N LEU A 21 -17.30 -15.94 5.25
CA LEU A 21 -16.48 -16.15 6.45
C LEU A 21 -17.35 -16.44 7.68
N GLN A 22 -18.48 -15.77 7.81
CA GLN A 22 -19.46 -16.11 8.87
C GLN A 22 -19.97 -17.54 8.69
N ARG A 23 -20.28 -17.96 7.46
CA ARG A 23 -20.72 -19.33 7.18
C ARG A 23 -19.65 -20.37 7.55
N ILE A 24 -18.36 -20.08 7.29
CA ILE A 24 -17.25 -20.97 7.69
C ILE A 24 -17.21 -21.11 9.20
N VAL A 25 -17.27 -20.00 9.94
CA VAL A 25 -17.30 -19.98 11.41
C VAL A 25 -18.46 -20.80 11.97
N ASP A 26 -19.66 -20.59 11.44
CA ASP A 26 -20.86 -21.35 11.84
C ASP A 26 -20.71 -22.85 11.51
N THR A 27 -20.14 -23.17 10.35
CA THR A 27 -19.88 -24.56 9.94
C THR A 27 -18.91 -25.25 10.91
N ILE A 28 -17.81 -24.59 11.29
CA ILE A 28 -16.87 -25.12 12.28
C ILE A 28 -17.57 -25.38 13.61
N ALA A 29 -18.34 -24.39 14.10
CA ALA A 29 -19.05 -24.50 15.36
C ALA A 29 -19.99 -25.72 15.38
N PHE A 30 -20.82 -25.88 14.35
CA PHE A 30 -21.79 -26.97 14.30
C PHE A 30 -21.19 -28.33 13.98
N SER A 31 -20.25 -28.42 13.02
CA SER A 31 -19.70 -29.72 12.59
C SER A 31 -18.65 -30.29 13.55
N CYS A 32 -17.98 -29.42 14.32
CA CYS A 32 -16.96 -29.81 15.28
C CYS A 32 -17.40 -29.66 16.75
N ASN A 33 -18.68 -29.31 17.01
CA ASN A 33 -19.24 -29.11 18.36
C ASN A 33 -18.45 -28.10 19.20
N MET A 34 -18.15 -26.92 18.62
CA MET A 34 -17.48 -25.83 19.31
C MET A 34 -18.51 -24.78 19.73
N LYS A 35 -18.49 -24.37 20.99
CA LYS A 35 -19.40 -23.31 21.47
C LYS A 35 -19.02 -21.94 20.95
N ARG A 36 -17.72 -21.68 20.85
CA ARG A 36 -17.19 -20.40 20.38
C ARG A 36 -16.17 -20.60 19.27
N VAL A 37 -16.31 -19.79 18.23
CA VAL A 37 -15.36 -19.73 17.12
C VAL A 37 -15.19 -18.25 16.73
N THR A 38 -13.94 -17.82 16.64
CA THR A 38 -13.55 -16.48 16.20
C THR A 38 -12.74 -16.59 14.93
N LEU A 39 -13.06 -15.80 13.91
CA LEU A 39 -12.25 -15.63 12.70
C LEU A 39 -11.85 -14.18 12.58
N GLY A 40 -10.55 -13.95 12.47
CA GLY A 40 -9.99 -12.62 12.24
C GLY A 40 -9.07 -12.57 11.04
N VAL A 41 -8.92 -11.37 10.48
CA VAL A 41 -8.09 -11.09 9.28
C VAL A 41 -7.09 -10.01 9.61
N ILE A 42 -5.93 -10.06 8.96
CA ILE A 42 -4.94 -9.00 9.03
C ILE A 42 -5.33 -7.84 8.10
N ASP A 43 -5.26 -6.62 8.62
CA ASP A 43 -5.28 -5.41 7.79
C ASP A 43 -3.87 -5.17 7.26
N ASP A 44 -3.69 -5.27 5.94
CA ASP A 44 -2.39 -5.18 5.27
C ASP A 44 -1.71 -3.80 5.45
N ARG A 45 -2.47 -2.74 5.78
CA ARG A 45 -1.94 -1.39 5.99
C ARG A 45 -1.41 -1.19 7.40
N THR A 46 -2.08 -1.78 8.39
CA THR A 46 -1.75 -1.57 9.81
C THR A 46 -0.97 -2.74 10.40
N GLY A 47 -1.01 -3.92 9.77
CA GLY A 47 -0.44 -5.16 10.30
C GLY A 47 -1.18 -5.70 11.52
N MET A 48 -2.39 -5.19 11.80
CA MET A 48 -3.20 -5.58 12.93
C MET A 48 -4.20 -6.66 12.54
N PHE A 49 -4.37 -7.65 13.39
CA PHE A 49 -5.40 -8.68 13.27
C PHE A 49 -6.70 -8.19 13.90
N THR A 50 -7.80 -8.28 13.16
CA THR A 50 -9.13 -7.84 13.63
C THR A 50 -10.15 -8.96 13.46
N PRO A 51 -10.90 -9.35 14.52
CA PRO A 51 -11.99 -10.29 14.43
C PRO A 51 -13.11 -9.76 13.53
N ILE A 52 -13.59 -10.60 12.59
CA ILE A 52 -14.63 -10.21 11.62
C ILE A 52 -15.85 -11.14 11.63
N ALA A 53 -15.66 -12.43 11.87
CA ALA A 53 -16.73 -13.41 12.00
C ALA A 53 -16.66 -14.12 13.35
N LEU A 54 -17.80 -14.29 13.99
CA LEU A 54 -17.91 -14.80 15.37
C LEU A 54 -19.09 -15.75 15.49
N HIS A 55 -18.93 -16.83 16.27
CA HIS A 55 -20.00 -17.72 16.68
C HIS A 55 -19.98 -17.90 18.20
N GLY A 56 -21.16 -18.00 18.82
CA GLY A 56 -21.33 -18.34 20.24
C GLY A 56 -21.15 -17.18 21.23
N TYR A 57 -21.04 -15.96 20.76
CA TYR A 57 -20.91 -14.77 21.61
C TYR A 57 -22.24 -14.00 21.71
N PRO A 58 -22.62 -13.48 22.90
CA PRO A 58 -23.72 -12.55 23.03
C PRO A 58 -23.51 -11.29 22.16
N PRO A 59 -24.58 -10.66 21.65
CA PRO A 59 -24.46 -9.54 20.69
C PRO A 59 -23.65 -8.34 21.17
N ASP A 60 -23.70 -8.01 22.46
CA ASP A 60 -22.94 -6.93 23.08
C ASP A 60 -21.46 -7.26 23.17
N GLN A 61 -21.11 -8.49 23.54
CA GLN A 61 -19.73 -8.99 23.54
C GLN A 61 -19.18 -9.09 22.12
N ALA A 62 -19.95 -9.62 21.17
CA ALA A 62 -19.54 -9.73 19.78
C ALA A 62 -19.16 -8.35 19.18
N LEU A 63 -19.90 -7.29 19.51
CA LEU A 63 -19.57 -5.93 19.11
C LEU A 63 -18.27 -5.42 19.76
N SER A 64 -18.02 -5.78 21.00
CA SER A 64 -16.78 -5.45 21.70
C SER A 64 -15.58 -6.15 21.07
N ILE A 65 -15.67 -7.46 20.85
CA ILE A 65 -14.63 -8.29 20.24
C ILE A 65 -14.23 -7.76 18.86
N LYS A 66 -15.19 -7.44 18.00
CA LYS A 66 -14.94 -6.90 16.65
C LYS A 66 -14.25 -5.53 16.65
N ARG A 67 -14.19 -4.82 17.77
CA ARG A 67 -13.47 -3.54 17.90
C ARG A 67 -12.04 -3.69 18.39
N HIS A 68 -11.68 -4.85 18.89
CA HIS A 68 -10.32 -5.12 19.34
C HIS A 68 -9.47 -5.57 18.17
N SER A 69 -8.21 -5.15 18.17
CA SER A 69 -7.22 -5.58 17.18
C SER A 69 -5.96 -6.03 17.89
N TYR A 70 -5.37 -7.10 17.39
CA TYR A 70 -4.18 -7.71 17.95
C TYR A 70 -2.98 -7.43 17.05
N SER A 71 -1.82 -7.11 17.66
CA SER A 71 -0.60 -6.97 16.88
C SER A 71 -0.07 -8.33 16.45
N SER A 72 0.56 -8.38 15.28
CA SER A 72 1.23 -9.62 14.81
C SER A 72 2.37 -10.05 15.73
N GLU A 73 2.97 -9.12 16.48
CA GLU A 73 4.01 -9.43 17.49
C GLU A 73 3.41 -10.19 18.67
N ARG A 74 2.25 -9.77 19.20
CA ARG A 74 1.53 -10.47 20.27
C ARG A 74 1.16 -11.88 19.83
N MET A 75 0.50 -12.04 18.68
CA MET A 75 0.11 -13.34 18.14
C MET A 75 1.33 -14.29 18.00
N ARG A 76 2.47 -13.78 17.50
CA ARG A 76 3.70 -14.56 17.37
C ARG A 76 4.29 -14.97 18.72
N SER A 77 4.16 -14.14 19.76
CA SER A 77 4.68 -14.46 21.09
C SER A 77 3.88 -15.58 21.79
N GLU A 78 2.61 -15.72 21.45
CA GLU A 78 1.70 -16.74 22.00
C GLU A 78 1.80 -18.06 21.24
N LEU A 79 1.95 -18.03 19.90
CA LEU A 79 1.97 -19.21 19.03
C LEU A 79 3.39 -19.75 18.83
N ARG A 80 3.99 -20.24 19.91
CA ARG A 80 5.35 -20.81 19.89
C ARG A 80 5.40 -22.17 19.20
N PRO A 81 6.54 -22.56 18.56
CA PRO A 81 6.69 -23.83 17.85
C PRO A 81 6.36 -25.08 18.66
N GLU A 82 6.59 -25.05 19.98
CA GLU A 82 6.29 -26.17 20.89
C GLU A 82 4.80 -26.45 21.07
N PHE A 83 3.92 -25.47 20.78
CA PHE A 83 2.46 -25.62 20.87
C PHE A 83 1.84 -26.12 19.59
N ARG A 84 2.64 -26.32 18.57
CA ARG A 84 2.15 -26.74 17.25
C ARG A 84 1.70 -28.19 17.28
N ILE A 85 0.41 -28.43 16.99
CA ILE A 85 -0.21 -29.74 16.95
C ILE A 85 -0.64 -30.19 15.53
N GLY A 86 -0.60 -29.28 14.56
CA GLY A 86 -0.97 -29.53 13.16
C GLY A 86 -0.12 -28.74 12.18
N ARG A 87 -0.54 -28.69 10.91
CA ARG A 87 0.19 -27.96 9.86
C ARG A 87 0.34 -26.46 10.19
N ASN A 88 -0.76 -25.79 10.53
CA ASN A 88 -0.82 -24.40 10.93
C ASN A 88 -1.74 -24.24 12.15
N CYS A 89 -1.72 -25.23 13.06
CA CYS A 89 -2.59 -25.34 14.20
C CYS A 89 -1.75 -25.39 15.48
N TYR A 90 -2.14 -24.59 16.46
CA TYR A 90 -1.45 -24.42 17.74
C TYR A 90 -2.44 -24.59 18.87
N TYR A 91 -2.12 -25.44 19.84
CA TYR A 91 -2.89 -25.62 21.06
C TYR A 91 -2.12 -25.07 22.23
N VAL A 92 -2.62 -24.00 22.84
CA VAL A 92 -2.02 -23.35 23.99
C VAL A 92 -2.85 -23.68 25.22
N ARG A 93 -2.23 -24.35 26.18
CA ARG A 93 -2.87 -24.71 27.45
C ARG A 93 -2.80 -23.54 28.44
N ALA A 94 -3.77 -23.47 29.33
CA ALA A 94 -3.80 -22.50 30.40
C ALA A 94 -2.48 -22.45 31.21
N GLU A 95 -1.88 -23.61 31.46
CA GLU A 95 -0.64 -23.74 32.24
C GLU A 95 0.61 -23.25 31.51
N ASP A 96 0.55 -23.14 30.17
CA ASP A 96 1.66 -22.77 29.29
C ASP A 96 1.64 -21.28 28.89
N GLN A 97 0.58 -20.57 29.28
CA GLN A 97 0.43 -19.13 28.97
C GLN A 97 1.37 -18.30 29.85
N HIS A 98 2.05 -17.35 29.23
CA HIS A 98 2.98 -16.44 29.93
C HIS A 98 2.37 -15.09 30.28
N THR A 99 1.26 -14.74 29.68
CA THR A 99 0.51 -13.51 29.96
C THR A 99 -0.56 -13.81 31.01
N ALA A 100 -0.61 -13.01 32.07
CA ALA A 100 -1.74 -13.06 32.97
C ALA A 100 -3.04 -12.75 32.19
N TYR A 101 -4.12 -13.40 32.60
CA TYR A 101 -5.47 -13.09 32.12
C TYR A 101 -5.70 -11.56 32.13
N ASP A 102 -6.18 -11.05 31.01
CA ASP A 102 -6.48 -9.64 30.82
C ASP A 102 -7.95 -9.50 30.41
N ASP A 103 -8.78 -9.01 31.35
CA ASP A 103 -10.22 -8.76 31.12
C ASP A 103 -10.55 -7.96 29.85
N GLN A 104 -9.56 -7.27 29.31
CA GLN A 104 -9.70 -6.45 28.11
C GLN A 104 -9.64 -7.28 26.83
N TYR A 105 -8.99 -8.44 26.86
CA TYR A 105 -8.68 -9.27 25.68
C TYR A 105 -9.23 -10.69 25.80
N ASP A 106 -9.43 -11.19 27.01
CA ASP A 106 -9.82 -12.57 27.25
C ASP A 106 -11.31 -12.63 27.63
N TYR A 107 -12.13 -13.26 26.82
CA TYR A 107 -13.57 -13.37 27.04
C TYR A 107 -13.91 -14.72 27.67
N ILE A 108 -14.09 -14.70 28.99
CA ILE A 108 -14.44 -15.89 29.77
C ILE A 108 -15.94 -15.89 30.06
N MET A 109 -16.61 -17.00 29.74
CA MET A 109 -18.05 -17.15 29.97
C MET A 109 -18.36 -17.63 31.38
N ASP A 110 -17.52 -18.47 31.98
CA ASP A 110 -17.72 -19.05 33.28
C ASP A 110 -16.50 -18.84 34.19
N VAL A 111 -16.51 -17.74 34.91
CA VAL A 111 -15.42 -17.33 35.81
C VAL A 111 -15.23 -18.35 36.97
N ASP A 112 -16.28 -19.08 37.35
CA ASP A 112 -16.20 -20.07 38.43
C ASP A 112 -15.38 -21.30 38.03
N LEU A 113 -15.14 -21.49 36.74
CA LEU A 113 -14.36 -22.62 36.20
C LEU A 113 -12.85 -22.31 36.08
N LEU A 114 -12.42 -21.05 36.22
CA LEU A 114 -11.02 -20.65 36.10
C LEU A 114 -10.12 -21.40 37.10
N ASP A 115 -10.59 -21.61 38.31
CA ASP A 115 -9.85 -22.28 39.39
C ASP A 115 -10.06 -23.82 39.39
N THR A 116 -10.76 -24.35 38.39
CA THR A 116 -11.07 -25.78 38.34
C THR A 116 -9.95 -26.54 37.65
N PRO A 117 -9.13 -27.35 38.38
CA PRO A 117 -8.03 -28.08 37.77
C PRO A 117 -8.52 -29.19 36.84
N ARG A 118 -7.75 -29.49 35.78
CA ARG A 118 -8.01 -30.62 34.88
C ARG A 118 -7.96 -31.94 35.68
N LYS A 119 -8.88 -32.81 35.37
CA LYS A 119 -8.88 -34.21 35.90
C LYS A 119 -8.08 -35.15 35.01
N SER A 120 -7.93 -34.82 33.71
CA SER A 120 -7.23 -35.58 32.70
C SER A 120 -6.51 -34.64 31.73
N PRO A 121 -5.36 -35.02 31.13
CA PRO A 121 -4.71 -34.23 30.09
C PRO A 121 -5.57 -33.93 28.85
N SER A 122 -6.65 -34.72 28.64
CA SER A 122 -7.60 -34.56 27.57
C SER A 122 -8.77 -33.63 27.90
N ASP A 123 -8.88 -33.15 29.16
CA ASP A 123 -9.94 -32.23 29.56
C ASP A 123 -9.59 -30.81 29.12
N TRP A 124 -10.59 -30.08 28.65
CA TRP A 124 -10.47 -28.66 28.30
C TRP A 124 -10.49 -27.79 29.55
N HIS A 125 -9.61 -26.80 29.61
CA HIS A 125 -9.63 -25.76 30.63
C HIS A 125 -10.18 -24.46 30.06
N GLU A 126 -10.80 -23.62 30.87
CA GLU A 126 -11.49 -22.40 30.43
C GLU A 126 -10.56 -21.40 29.72
N LEU A 127 -9.28 -21.41 30.04
CA LEU A 127 -8.26 -20.57 29.40
C LEU A 127 -7.50 -21.28 28.25
N ASP A 128 -7.88 -22.49 27.86
CA ASP A 128 -7.29 -23.11 26.69
C ASP A 128 -7.79 -22.47 25.42
N PHE A 129 -6.95 -22.44 24.40
CA PHE A 129 -7.39 -22.09 23.04
C PHE A 129 -6.62 -22.88 21.98
N VAL A 130 -7.23 -23.02 20.82
CA VAL A 130 -6.58 -23.59 19.64
C VAL A 130 -6.72 -22.61 18.50
N ASP A 131 -5.58 -22.19 17.98
CA ASP A 131 -5.47 -21.28 16.84
C ASP A 131 -5.06 -22.00 15.57
N PHE A 132 -5.79 -21.69 14.50
CA PHE A 132 -5.50 -22.12 13.14
C PHE A 132 -5.09 -20.91 12.31
N LEU A 133 -3.86 -20.88 11.81
CA LEU A 133 -3.37 -19.78 11.01
C LEU A 133 -3.79 -19.91 9.55
N MET A 134 -4.34 -18.84 9.01
CA MET A 134 -4.58 -18.66 7.59
C MET A 134 -3.32 -18.12 6.93
N ILE A 135 -2.80 -18.84 5.94
CA ILE A 135 -1.54 -18.53 5.27
C ILE A 135 -1.81 -18.40 3.78
N ASP A 136 -1.33 -17.31 3.17
CA ASP A 136 -1.40 -17.10 1.72
C ASP A 136 -0.41 -18.00 0.95
N ARG A 137 -0.48 -17.99 -0.37
CA ARG A 137 0.42 -18.72 -1.27
C ARG A 137 1.90 -18.32 -1.17
N LEU A 138 2.20 -17.15 -0.58
CA LEU A 138 3.56 -16.64 -0.37
C LEU A 138 4.12 -17.04 1.01
N GLY A 139 3.30 -17.64 1.87
CA GLY A 139 3.67 -18.03 3.24
C GLY A 139 3.44 -16.93 4.28
N ASN A 140 2.73 -15.85 3.94
CA ASN A 140 2.41 -14.79 4.88
C ASN A 140 1.14 -15.11 5.67
N TRP A 141 1.08 -14.66 6.92
CA TRP A 141 -0.13 -14.75 7.72
C TRP A 141 -1.12 -13.71 7.25
N ILE A 142 -2.34 -14.15 6.91
CA ILE A 142 -3.43 -13.30 6.45
C ILE A 142 -4.62 -13.28 7.41
N GLY A 143 -4.63 -14.15 8.42
CA GLY A 143 -5.66 -14.24 9.43
C GLY A 143 -5.50 -15.45 10.33
N TRP A 144 -6.48 -15.67 11.21
CA TRP A 144 -6.56 -16.84 12.08
C TRP A 144 -8.00 -17.25 12.35
N ILE A 145 -8.19 -18.50 12.75
CA ILE A 145 -9.42 -19.00 13.36
C ILE A 145 -9.05 -19.53 14.74
N GLU A 146 -9.70 -19.01 15.76
CA GLU A 146 -9.60 -19.49 17.13
C GLU A 146 -10.85 -20.29 17.45
N ILE A 147 -10.66 -21.47 18.02
CA ILE A 147 -11.71 -22.25 18.61
C ILE A 147 -11.56 -22.28 20.12
N ASP A 148 -12.67 -22.15 20.78
CA ASP A 148 -12.73 -22.06 22.21
C ASP A 148 -13.96 -22.81 22.74
N GLU A 149 -13.84 -23.39 23.94
CA GLU A 149 -14.89 -24.08 24.65
C GLU A 149 -15.61 -25.19 23.85
N PRO A 150 -14.96 -26.35 23.58
CA PRO A 150 -15.65 -27.52 23.02
C PRO A 150 -16.84 -27.93 23.89
N GLU A 151 -17.98 -28.32 23.29
CA GLU A 151 -19.21 -28.64 24.01
C GLU A 151 -19.03 -29.81 25.00
N ASP A 152 -18.19 -30.80 24.66
CA ASP A 152 -17.88 -31.94 25.52
C ASP A 152 -16.78 -31.66 26.55
N ARG A 153 -16.22 -30.42 26.57
CA ARG A 153 -15.12 -29.98 27.41
C ARG A 153 -13.87 -30.85 27.33
N LYS A 154 -13.57 -31.33 26.14
CA LYS A 154 -12.35 -32.06 25.84
C LYS A 154 -11.55 -31.42 24.73
N VAL A 155 -10.22 -31.70 24.77
CA VAL A 155 -9.34 -31.29 23.68
C VAL A 155 -9.84 -31.90 22.37
N PRO A 156 -9.99 -31.13 21.29
CA PRO A 156 -10.48 -31.62 20.01
C PRO A 156 -9.67 -32.83 19.48
N SER A 157 -10.38 -33.76 18.88
CA SER A 157 -9.73 -34.92 18.25
C SER A 157 -8.91 -34.51 17.02
N ASN A 158 -7.95 -35.33 16.62
CA ASN A 158 -7.17 -35.10 15.38
C ASN A 158 -8.09 -34.95 14.15
N GLU A 159 -9.18 -35.71 14.10
CA GLU A 159 -10.14 -35.65 13.00
C GLU A 159 -10.86 -34.27 12.97
N ALA A 160 -11.23 -33.75 14.14
CA ALA A 160 -11.80 -32.39 14.25
C ALA A 160 -10.80 -31.32 13.84
N ILE A 161 -9.53 -31.43 14.29
CA ILE A 161 -8.43 -30.53 13.93
C ILE A 161 -8.19 -30.53 12.42
N GLU A 162 -8.13 -31.69 11.77
CA GLU A 162 -7.97 -31.79 10.32
C GLU A 162 -9.16 -31.17 9.56
N HIS A 163 -10.39 -31.37 10.06
CA HIS A 163 -11.58 -30.80 9.46
C HIS A 163 -11.59 -29.25 9.55
N ILE A 164 -11.28 -28.71 10.74
CA ILE A 164 -11.18 -27.26 10.95
C ILE A 164 -10.04 -26.67 10.09
N GLN A 165 -8.90 -27.36 10.01
CA GLN A 165 -7.78 -26.93 9.17
C GLN A 165 -8.19 -26.81 7.69
N ALA A 166 -8.98 -27.76 7.18
CA ALA A 166 -9.47 -27.70 5.80
C ALA A 166 -10.41 -26.51 5.57
N LEU A 167 -11.28 -26.20 6.54
CA LEU A 167 -12.17 -25.04 6.49
C LEU A 167 -11.35 -23.71 6.62
N THR A 168 -10.30 -23.70 7.44
CA THR A 168 -9.36 -22.58 7.57
C THR A 168 -8.63 -22.30 6.25
N ASP A 169 -8.19 -23.36 5.55
CA ASP A 169 -7.57 -23.21 4.23
C ASP A 169 -8.54 -22.63 3.20
N LEU A 170 -9.83 -23.02 3.24
CA LEU A 170 -10.85 -22.45 2.37
C LEU A 170 -11.11 -20.96 2.71
N ALA A 171 -11.10 -20.58 3.98
CA ALA A 171 -11.18 -19.19 4.39
C ALA A 171 -9.99 -18.37 3.84
N ALA A 172 -8.78 -18.90 3.93
CA ALA A 172 -7.59 -18.27 3.36
C ALA A 172 -7.73 -18.05 1.85
N ILE A 173 -8.18 -19.07 1.11
CA ILE A 173 -8.43 -18.96 -0.34
C ILE A 173 -9.50 -17.90 -0.64
N ALA A 174 -10.57 -17.84 0.13
CA ALA A 174 -11.64 -16.85 -0.06
C ALA A 174 -11.15 -15.42 0.14
N ILE A 175 -10.37 -15.19 1.20
CA ILE A 175 -9.77 -13.87 1.51
C ILE A 175 -8.80 -13.47 0.38
N GLU A 176 -7.92 -14.36 -0.04
CA GLU A 176 -6.94 -14.10 -1.09
C GLU A 176 -7.63 -13.77 -2.42
N ASN A 177 -8.64 -14.56 -2.82
CA ASN A 177 -9.43 -14.28 -4.02
C ASN A 177 -10.15 -12.94 -3.96
N SER A 178 -10.74 -12.59 -2.81
CA SER A 178 -11.42 -11.31 -2.63
C SER A 178 -10.45 -10.12 -2.75
N ARG A 179 -9.26 -10.23 -2.17
CA ARG A 179 -8.19 -9.22 -2.31
C ARG A 179 -7.78 -9.06 -3.77
N MET A 180 -7.48 -10.15 -4.47
CA MET A 180 -7.11 -10.13 -5.88
C MET A 180 -8.20 -9.53 -6.77
N CYS A 181 -9.47 -9.86 -6.54
CA CYS A 181 -10.59 -9.26 -7.25
C CYS A 181 -10.71 -7.76 -6.97
N GLY A 182 -10.56 -7.35 -5.72
CA GLY A 182 -10.58 -5.94 -5.31
C GLY A 182 -9.49 -5.13 -6.02
N ASP A 183 -8.27 -5.65 -6.04
CA ASP A 183 -7.13 -5.04 -6.73
C ASP A 183 -7.36 -4.95 -8.24
N ALA A 184 -7.88 -6.01 -8.86
CA ALA A 184 -8.19 -6.04 -10.29
C ALA A 184 -9.30 -5.05 -10.66
N VAL A 185 -10.37 -4.95 -9.85
CA VAL A 185 -11.46 -3.98 -10.05
C VAL A 185 -10.94 -2.55 -9.91
N THR A 186 -10.13 -2.28 -8.90
CA THR A 186 -9.52 -0.97 -8.69
C THR A 186 -8.62 -0.61 -9.86
N ALA A 187 -7.77 -1.52 -10.31
CA ALA A 187 -6.92 -1.31 -11.49
C ALA A 187 -7.73 -1.07 -12.76
N LEU A 188 -8.86 -1.77 -12.94
CA LEU A 188 -9.75 -1.58 -14.10
C LEU A 188 -10.47 -0.23 -14.05
N LEU A 189 -10.97 0.19 -12.89
CA LEU A 189 -11.61 1.50 -12.71
C LEU A 189 -10.63 2.63 -12.97
N ASP A 190 -9.42 2.50 -12.47
CA ASP A 190 -8.34 3.43 -12.72
C ASP A 190 -8.02 3.51 -14.23
N ALA A 191 -7.82 2.35 -14.87
CA ALA A 191 -7.53 2.29 -16.31
C ALA A 191 -8.67 2.91 -17.14
N LYS A 192 -9.93 2.65 -16.80
CA LYS A 192 -11.10 3.24 -17.46
C LYS A 192 -11.16 4.75 -17.26
N GLY A 193 -10.84 5.21 -16.08
CA GLY A 193 -10.75 6.64 -15.77
C GLY A 193 -9.63 7.32 -16.58
N TYR A 194 -8.45 6.69 -16.69
CA TYR A 194 -7.35 7.18 -17.52
C TYR A 194 -7.75 7.33 -18.99
N LEU A 195 -8.38 6.30 -19.54
CA LEU A 195 -8.85 6.33 -20.93
C LEU A 195 -9.84 7.47 -21.15
N HIS A 196 -10.77 7.70 -20.24
CA HIS A 196 -11.76 8.77 -20.36
C HIS A 196 -11.11 10.16 -20.37
N LEU A 197 -10.17 10.44 -19.47
CA LEU A 197 -9.42 11.69 -19.43
C LEU A 197 -8.59 11.90 -20.70
N ILE A 198 -7.84 10.87 -21.10
CA ILE A 198 -6.98 10.94 -22.28
C ILE A 198 -7.82 11.24 -23.52
N VAL A 199 -8.92 10.53 -23.72
CA VAL A 199 -9.78 10.72 -24.91
C VAL A 199 -10.44 12.10 -24.89
N HIS A 200 -10.97 12.53 -23.74
CA HIS A 200 -11.61 13.85 -23.61
C HIS A 200 -10.61 14.98 -23.85
N ASP A 201 -9.47 14.92 -23.27
CA ASP A 201 -8.55 16.04 -23.17
C ASP A 201 -7.62 16.13 -24.39
N ILE A 202 -7.16 14.97 -24.92
CA ILE A 202 -6.52 14.95 -26.24
C ILE A 202 -7.52 15.40 -27.30
N GLY A 203 -8.79 14.97 -27.19
CA GLY A 203 -9.86 15.42 -28.08
C GLY A 203 -10.01 16.95 -28.09
N ASN A 204 -9.98 17.60 -26.92
CA ASN A 204 -10.05 19.06 -26.82
C ASN A 204 -8.81 19.74 -27.44
N LEU A 205 -7.60 19.23 -27.17
CA LEU A 205 -6.38 19.77 -27.76
C LEU A 205 -6.35 19.59 -29.29
N VAL A 206 -6.81 18.46 -29.81
CA VAL A 206 -6.93 18.22 -31.25
C VAL A 206 -7.96 19.15 -31.90
N ALA A 207 -9.09 19.40 -31.23
CA ALA A 207 -10.10 20.34 -31.71
C ALA A 207 -9.54 21.77 -31.77
N ASP A 208 -8.81 22.22 -30.74
CA ASP A 208 -8.18 23.54 -30.71
C ASP A 208 -7.07 23.65 -31.78
N LEU A 209 -6.23 22.62 -31.93
CA LEU A 209 -5.23 22.55 -33.01
C LEU A 209 -5.88 22.69 -34.38
N THR A 210 -6.97 21.96 -34.61
CA THR A 210 -7.71 21.99 -35.88
C THR A 210 -8.29 23.39 -36.15
N ALA A 211 -8.87 24.03 -35.12
CA ALA A 211 -9.38 25.39 -35.23
C ALA A 211 -8.26 26.41 -35.58
N LYS A 212 -7.08 26.29 -34.94
CA LYS A 212 -5.93 27.17 -35.24
C LYS A 212 -5.44 26.97 -36.68
N LEU A 213 -5.27 25.71 -37.11
CA LEU A 213 -4.86 25.41 -38.47
C LEU A 213 -5.88 25.90 -39.55
N SER A 214 -7.18 25.76 -39.26
CA SER A 214 -8.23 26.31 -40.11
C SER A 214 -8.17 27.84 -40.22
N SER A 215 -7.85 28.50 -39.09
CA SER A 215 -7.71 29.97 -39.13
C SER A 215 -6.47 30.43 -39.91
N VAL A 216 -5.36 29.65 -39.88
CA VAL A 216 -4.18 29.92 -40.73
C VAL A 216 -4.53 29.90 -42.22
N SER A 217 -5.35 28.91 -42.63
CA SER A 217 -5.71 28.74 -44.06
C SER A 217 -6.62 29.82 -44.60
N THR A 218 -7.32 30.55 -43.74
CA THR A 218 -8.28 31.62 -44.15
C THR A 218 -7.75 33.04 -43.88
N GLU A 219 -6.63 33.17 -43.18
CA GLU A 219 -6.07 34.48 -42.81
C GLU A 219 -5.25 35.10 -43.96
N GLN A 220 -5.56 36.32 -44.34
CA GLN A 220 -4.85 37.05 -45.44
C GLN A 220 -3.64 37.86 -44.89
N ASP A 221 -3.58 38.13 -43.60
CA ASP A 221 -2.47 38.81 -42.96
C ASP A 221 -1.37 37.81 -42.58
N SER A 222 -0.20 37.94 -43.24
CA SER A 222 0.95 37.05 -43.06
C SER A 222 1.45 37.00 -41.62
N GLU A 223 1.42 38.10 -40.88
CA GLU A 223 1.85 38.14 -39.44
C GLU A 223 0.86 37.40 -38.52
N LYS A 224 -0.44 37.56 -38.79
CA LYS A 224 -1.47 36.86 -38.04
C LYS A 224 -1.48 35.36 -38.36
N ALA A 225 -1.32 34.98 -39.63
CA ALA A 225 -1.21 33.59 -40.06
C ALA A 225 -0.03 32.92 -39.39
N LYS A 226 1.13 33.61 -39.31
CA LYS A 226 2.33 33.11 -38.61
C LYS A 226 2.06 32.89 -37.11
N ARG A 227 1.43 33.83 -36.41
CA ARG A 227 1.07 33.67 -34.98
C ARG A 227 0.15 32.48 -34.75
N GLN A 228 -0.86 32.27 -35.64
CA GLN A 228 -1.75 31.10 -35.52
C GLN A 228 -1.00 29.77 -35.77
N ALA A 229 -0.04 29.74 -36.69
CA ALA A 229 0.80 28.59 -36.95
C ALA A 229 1.71 28.27 -35.74
N ASP A 230 2.32 29.28 -35.12
CA ASP A 230 3.14 29.14 -33.93
C ASP A 230 2.31 28.56 -32.76
N LEU A 231 1.08 29.08 -32.53
CA LEU A 231 0.16 28.55 -31.53
C LEU A 231 -0.25 27.09 -31.84
N ALA A 232 -0.47 26.75 -33.12
CA ALA A 232 -0.77 25.36 -33.51
C ALA A 232 0.39 24.42 -33.23
N LEU A 233 1.64 24.86 -33.45
CA LEU A 233 2.85 24.08 -33.11
C LEU A 233 2.99 23.89 -31.59
N GLU A 234 2.67 24.90 -30.77
CA GLU A 234 2.65 24.76 -29.32
C GLU A 234 1.63 23.73 -28.84
N ILE A 235 0.41 23.74 -29.40
CA ILE A 235 -0.63 22.75 -29.08
C ILE A 235 -0.19 21.34 -29.51
N ALA A 236 0.41 21.21 -30.69
CA ALA A 236 0.94 19.91 -31.15
C ALA A 236 2.05 19.37 -30.24
N ALA A 237 2.92 20.23 -29.75
CA ALA A 237 3.94 19.87 -28.76
C ALA A 237 3.31 19.45 -27.43
N ALA A 238 2.25 20.14 -26.98
CA ALA A 238 1.51 19.76 -25.78
C ALA A 238 0.85 18.37 -25.91
N ILE A 239 0.21 18.07 -27.06
CA ILE A 239 -0.39 16.76 -27.35
C ILE A 239 0.70 15.66 -27.26
N ARG A 240 1.85 15.88 -27.88
CA ARG A 240 2.98 14.94 -27.82
C ARG A 240 3.40 14.66 -26.39
N THR A 241 3.58 15.71 -25.58
CA THR A 241 3.95 15.56 -24.17
C THR A 241 2.91 14.76 -23.36
N VAL A 242 1.62 15.01 -23.61
CA VAL A 242 0.54 14.24 -22.99
C VAL A 242 0.65 12.76 -23.35
N VAL A 243 0.81 12.45 -24.63
CA VAL A 243 0.94 11.05 -25.11
C VAL A 243 2.17 10.36 -24.51
N GLU A 244 3.33 11.05 -24.44
CA GLU A 244 4.55 10.54 -23.83
C GLU A 244 4.37 10.26 -22.32
N ASN A 245 3.72 11.17 -21.59
CA ASN A 245 3.44 11.00 -20.17
C ASN A 245 2.48 9.83 -19.92
N VAL A 246 1.43 9.68 -20.76
CA VAL A 246 0.51 8.54 -20.68
C VAL A 246 1.24 7.22 -20.92
N ARG A 247 2.13 7.18 -21.92
CA ARG A 247 2.94 5.99 -22.20
C ARG A 247 3.84 5.64 -21.00
N LYS A 248 4.57 6.61 -20.46
CA LYS A 248 5.40 6.40 -19.26
C LYS A 248 4.58 5.89 -18.09
N PHE A 249 3.41 6.48 -17.87
CA PHE A 249 2.50 6.05 -16.82
C PHE A 249 2.04 4.59 -16.99
N ALA A 250 1.68 4.20 -18.22
CA ALA A 250 1.29 2.83 -18.55
C ALA A 250 2.48 1.86 -18.36
N ASP A 251 3.68 2.25 -18.79
CA ASP A 251 4.90 1.46 -18.69
C ASP A 251 5.27 1.23 -17.19
N VAL A 252 5.13 2.24 -16.33
CA VAL A 252 5.36 2.12 -14.87
C VAL A 252 4.39 1.14 -14.22
N ARG A 253 3.11 1.16 -14.62
CA ARG A 253 2.09 0.24 -14.08
C ARG A 253 2.20 -1.18 -14.61
N ALA A 254 2.60 -1.34 -15.89
CA ALA A 254 2.75 -2.66 -16.52
C ALA A 254 4.04 -3.38 -16.12
N SER A 255 5.01 -2.66 -15.56
CA SER A 255 6.25 -3.25 -15.10
C SER A 255 6.01 -4.03 -13.81
N GLU A 256 6.31 -5.35 -13.86
CA GLU A 256 6.37 -6.20 -12.66
C GLU A 256 7.29 -5.58 -11.61
N PRO A 257 7.16 -5.95 -10.32
CA PRO A 257 8.05 -5.45 -9.28
C PRO A 257 9.50 -5.83 -9.62
N PHE A 258 10.22 -4.92 -10.28
CA PHE A 258 11.64 -5.08 -10.56
C PHE A 258 12.44 -5.06 -9.27
N LEU A 259 13.62 -5.68 -9.31
CA LEU A 259 14.64 -5.57 -8.28
C LEU A 259 14.96 -4.08 -8.08
N LEU A 260 14.48 -3.52 -6.98
CA LEU A 260 14.87 -2.19 -6.55
C LEU A 260 16.30 -2.25 -6.04
N GLU A 261 17.13 -1.31 -6.46
CA GLU A 261 18.55 -1.20 -6.08
C GLU A 261 18.79 0.01 -5.15
N PRO A 262 19.90 0.02 -4.41
CA PRO A 262 20.25 1.18 -3.58
C PRO A 262 20.64 2.40 -4.41
N TYR A 263 19.92 3.53 -4.25
CA TYR A 263 20.20 4.82 -4.89
C TYR A 263 20.61 5.89 -3.88
N ASP A 264 21.65 6.66 -4.22
CA ASP A 264 22.04 7.87 -3.48
C ASP A 264 21.25 9.08 -4.00
N LEU A 265 20.34 9.59 -3.18
CA LEU A 265 19.48 10.73 -3.55
C LEU A 265 20.26 11.99 -3.91
N ARG A 266 21.50 12.18 -3.45
CA ARG A 266 22.35 13.34 -3.81
C ARG A 266 22.76 13.27 -5.28
N GLU A 267 23.14 12.07 -5.75
CA GLU A 267 23.48 11.85 -7.16
C GLU A 267 22.23 12.02 -8.04
N VAL A 268 21.07 11.52 -7.58
CA VAL A 268 19.80 11.69 -8.27
C VAL A 268 19.46 13.17 -8.43
N LEU A 269 19.54 13.98 -7.37
CA LEU A 269 19.24 15.40 -7.41
C LEU A 269 20.20 16.17 -8.32
N SER A 270 21.50 15.83 -8.29
CA SER A 270 22.52 16.45 -9.16
C SER A 270 22.23 16.14 -10.63
N THR A 271 22.02 14.87 -10.97
CA THR A 271 21.74 14.42 -12.34
C THR A 271 20.44 15.02 -12.88
N ALA A 272 19.36 15.01 -12.08
CA ALA A 272 18.09 15.62 -12.45
C ALA A 272 18.24 17.13 -12.72
N SER A 273 19.05 17.84 -11.92
CA SER A 273 19.33 19.27 -12.12
C SER A 273 20.02 19.53 -13.45
N ASP A 274 20.97 18.67 -13.84
CA ASP A 274 21.66 18.80 -15.13
C ASP A 274 20.74 18.49 -16.32
N ILE A 275 19.86 17.52 -16.17
CA ILE A 275 18.84 17.21 -17.19
C ILE A 275 17.93 18.43 -17.41
N ILE A 276 17.39 19.01 -16.35
CA ILE A 276 16.47 20.15 -16.43
C ILE A 276 17.14 21.40 -17.02
N ARG A 277 18.39 21.68 -16.67
CA ARG A 277 19.17 22.77 -17.29
C ARG A 277 19.34 22.58 -18.80
N LYS A 278 19.61 21.36 -19.25
CA LYS A 278 19.76 21.03 -20.67
C LYS A 278 18.41 21.11 -21.43
N GLU A 279 17.31 20.76 -20.80
CA GLU A 279 15.98 20.83 -21.40
C GLU A 279 15.52 22.29 -21.62
N HIS A 280 15.98 23.22 -20.79
CA HIS A 280 15.52 24.61 -20.82
C HIS A 280 16.69 25.63 -20.99
N PRO A 281 17.45 25.55 -22.09
CA PRO A 281 18.65 26.38 -22.28
C PRO A 281 18.34 27.88 -22.42
N SER A 282 17.08 28.24 -22.75
CA SER A 282 16.64 29.64 -22.89
C SER A 282 16.18 30.28 -21.58
N ARG A 283 16.11 29.52 -20.46
CA ARG A 283 15.68 30.03 -19.15
C ARG A 283 16.90 30.30 -18.27
N ASP A 284 16.87 31.42 -17.53
CA ASP A 284 17.86 31.71 -16.48
C ASP A 284 17.53 30.87 -15.24
N MET A 285 18.22 29.75 -15.09
CA MET A 285 17.90 28.74 -14.08
C MET A 285 18.88 28.77 -12.90
N VAL A 286 18.36 29.13 -11.73
CA VAL A 286 19.07 29.04 -10.46
C VAL A 286 18.56 27.83 -9.69
N ILE A 287 19.33 26.74 -9.70
CA ILE A 287 19.00 25.51 -8.97
C ILE A 287 20.03 25.39 -7.83
N SER A 288 19.55 25.40 -6.60
CA SER A 288 20.33 25.18 -5.39
C SER A 288 20.03 23.79 -4.82
N ILE A 289 21.09 23.07 -4.43
CA ILE A 289 20.98 21.76 -3.76
C ILE A 289 21.60 21.91 -2.37
N ASP A 290 20.79 21.66 -1.34
CA ASP A 290 21.25 21.56 0.05
C ASP A 290 21.02 20.14 0.55
N SER A 291 22.12 19.48 0.94
CA SER A 291 22.09 18.08 1.35
C SER A 291 23.16 17.80 2.41
N PRO A 292 22.90 16.86 3.34
CA PRO A 292 23.91 16.37 4.26
C PRO A 292 25.13 15.77 3.51
N PRO A 293 26.32 15.77 4.11
CA PRO A 293 27.54 15.23 3.47
C PRO A 293 27.47 13.73 3.17
N SER A 294 26.65 12.99 3.91
CA SER A 294 26.30 11.59 3.60
C SER A 294 24.83 11.35 3.90
N VAL A 295 24.18 10.51 3.09
CA VAL A 295 22.76 10.14 3.22
C VAL A 295 22.66 8.64 3.00
N SER A 296 21.79 7.98 3.79
CA SER A 296 21.50 6.57 3.59
C SER A 296 20.80 6.35 2.25
N PRO A 297 21.16 5.30 1.48
CA PRO A 297 20.52 5.01 0.22
C PRO A 297 19.06 4.58 0.44
N ILE A 298 18.24 4.79 -0.59
CA ILE A 298 16.88 4.29 -0.70
C ILE A 298 16.81 3.15 -1.71
N LEU A 299 15.77 2.31 -1.64
CA LEU A 299 15.48 1.33 -2.69
C LEU A 299 14.68 1.99 -3.82
N ALA A 300 15.23 2.01 -5.03
CA ALA A 300 14.59 2.59 -6.22
C ALA A 300 15.06 1.88 -7.50
N ASP A 301 14.57 2.34 -8.65
CA ASP A 301 15.06 2.03 -9.99
C ASP A 301 15.35 3.34 -10.75
N ASP A 302 15.72 3.26 -12.03
CA ASP A 302 16.05 4.43 -12.86
C ASP A 302 14.91 5.46 -12.99
N LEU A 303 13.66 5.07 -12.71
CA LEU A 303 12.52 5.98 -12.75
C LEU A 303 12.55 7.02 -11.62
N ILE A 304 13.44 6.87 -10.63
CA ILE A 304 13.66 7.88 -9.58
C ILE A 304 14.11 9.22 -10.18
N TYR A 305 14.90 9.20 -11.29
CA TYR A 305 15.26 10.40 -12.03
C TYR A 305 14.05 11.07 -12.67
N ASP A 306 13.14 10.29 -13.26
CA ASP A 306 11.89 10.81 -13.85
C ASP A 306 10.99 11.46 -12.78
N LEU A 307 10.93 10.87 -11.57
CA LEU A 307 10.19 11.43 -10.44
C LEU A 307 10.69 12.85 -10.10
N ILE A 308 11.98 12.99 -9.86
CA ILE A 308 12.58 14.29 -9.49
C ILE A 308 12.50 15.28 -10.67
N CYS A 309 12.78 14.84 -11.89
CA CYS A 309 12.64 15.67 -13.08
C CYS A 309 11.22 16.19 -13.26
N ASN A 310 10.19 15.37 -13.00
CA ASN A 310 8.78 15.78 -13.11
C ASN A 310 8.42 16.87 -12.09
N LEU A 311 8.90 16.77 -10.85
CA LEU A 311 8.72 17.83 -9.86
C LEU A 311 9.42 19.13 -10.29
N MET A 312 10.64 19.04 -10.84
CA MET A 312 11.39 20.19 -11.31
C MET A 312 10.77 20.80 -12.58
N ARG A 313 10.28 20.01 -13.54
CA ARG A 313 9.54 20.49 -14.72
C ARG A 313 8.27 21.25 -14.30
N ASN A 314 7.57 20.74 -13.27
CA ASN A 314 6.41 21.42 -12.70
C ASN A 314 6.81 22.81 -12.16
N ALA A 315 7.93 22.91 -11.45
CA ALA A 315 8.47 24.17 -10.95
C ALA A 315 8.81 25.14 -12.10
N VAL A 316 9.50 24.68 -13.16
CA VAL A 316 9.84 25.48 -14.33
C VAL A 316 8.60 26.01 -15.04
N ARG A 317 7.59 25.15 -15.25
CA ARG A 317 6.34 25.50 -15.94
C ARG A 317 5.54 26.55 -15.19
N ASN A 318 5.43 26.41 -13.88
CA ASN A 318 4.59 27.28 -13.05
C ASN A 318 5.32 28.55 -12.58
N THR A 319 6.57 28.76 -12.98
CA THR A 319 7.31 29.99 -12.69
C THR A 319 7.20 30.95 -13.87
N PRO A 320 6.51 32.09 -13.73
CA PRO A 320 6.39 33.10 -14.80
C PRO A 320 7.74 33.81 -15.02
N GLY A 321 7.92 34.36 -16.25
CA GLY A 321 9.09 35.13 -16.62
C GLY A 321 10.31 34.28 -16.99
N HIS A 322 11.47 34.92 -17.18
CA HIS A 322 12.69 34.27 -17.71
C HIS A 322 13.51 33.56 -16.62
N LYS A 323 13.50 34.10 -15.40
CA LYS A 323 14.26 33.57 -14.26
C LYS A 323 13.46 32.50 -13.51
N VAL A 324 14.07 31.32 -13.31
CA VAL A 324 13.49 30.19 -12.55
C VAL A 324 14.41 29.89 -11.39
N GLU A 325 13.86 29.94 -10.18
CA GLU A 325 14.59 29.58 -8.95
C GLU A 325 13.98 28.33 -8.33
N ILE A 326 14.78 27.23 -8.22
CA ILE A 326 14.38 25.96 -7.62
C ILE A 326 15.34 25.64 -6.49
N SER A 327 14.81 25.32 -5.32
CA SER A 327 15.58 24.81 -4.18
C SER A 327 15.29 23.32 -3.99
N LEU A 328 16.32 22.52 -3.96
CA LEU A 328 16.29 21.09 -3.65
C LEU A 328 16.94 20.89 -2.28
N ASN A 329 16.15 20.49 -1.28
CA ASN A 329 16.68 20.23 0.05
C ASN A 329 16.49 18.76 0.37
N LEU A 330 17.56 18.10 0.85
CA LEU A 330 17.55 16.70 1.24
C LEU A 330 17.76 16.60 2.75
N PHE A 331 16.87 15.94 3.42
CA PHE A 331 16.91 15.70 4.86
C PHE A 331 16.97 14.20 5.15
N GLU A 332 17.80 13.82 6.09
CA GLU A 332 17.84 12.46 6.60
C GLU A 332 17.18 12.39 7.98
N GLY A 333 16.02 11.74 8.06
CA GLY A 333 15.33 11.42 9.30
C GLY A 333 15.78 10.09 9.91
N HIS A 334 15.10 9.64 10.95
CA HIS A 334 15.45 8.39 11.63
C HIS A 334 15.24 7.16 10.75
N SER A 335 14.11 7.08 10.06
CA SER A 335 13.70 5.95 9.20
C SER A 335 13.48 6.33 7.73
N VAL A 336 13.51 7.62 7.39
CA VAL A 336 13.21 8.12 6.06
C VAL A 336 14.23 9.13 5.57
N CYS A 337 14.39 9.22 4.26
CA CYS A 337 15.05 10.34 3.56
C CYS A 337 13.97 11.19 2.89
N THR A 338 14.00 12.50 3.09
CA THR A 338 13.00 13.43 2.56
C THR A 338 13.63 14.41 1.60
N VAL A 339 13.12 14.46 0.38
CA VAL A 339 13.47 15.45 -0.65
C VAL A 339 12.38 16.51 -0.67
N VAL A 340 12.79 17.76 -0.60
CA VAL A 340 11.91 18.93 -0.69
C VAL A 340 12.28 19.73 -1.93
N VAL A 341 11.34 19.83 -2.88
CA VAL A 341 11.47 20.62 -4.11
C VAL A 341 10.63 21.88 -3.95
N SER A 342 11.26 23.04 -3.88
CA SER A 342 10.59 24.32 -3.69
C SER A 342 10.78 25.23 -4.91
N ASP A 343 9.71 25.87 -5.37
CA ASP A 343 9.70 26.84 -6.46
C ASP A 343 9.22 28.24 -6.02
N ARG A 344 9.39 29.23 -6.90
CA ARG A 344 8.84 30.58 -6.74
C ARG A 344 7.75 30.88 -7.78
N GLY A 345 7.04 29.84 -8.18
CA GLY A 345 5.95 29.95 -9.15
C GLY A 345 4.66 30.52 -8.56
N ILE A 346 3.56 30.30 -9.28
CA ILE A 346 2.22 30.78 -8.91
C ILE A 346 1.62 30.03 -7.70
N GLY A 347 2.27 28.92 -7.28
CA GLY A 347 1.81 28.06 -6.17
C GLY A 347 0.55 27.29 -6.45
N ILE A 348 -0.03 26.68 -5.39
CA ILE A 348 -1.22 25.82 -5.45
C ILE A 348 -2.22 26.29 -4.40
N PRO A 349 -3.46 26.67 -4.79
CA PRO A 349 -4.52 27.04 -3.84
C PRO A 349 -4.81 25.94 -2.82
N ASP A 350 -5.16 26.30 -1.58
CA ASP A 350 -5.35 25.34 -0.48
C ASP A 350 -6.39 24.26 -0.79
N LEU A 351 -7.49 24.63 -1.45
CA LEU A 351 -8.53 23.70 -1.87
C LEU A 351 -8.05 22.64 -2.87
N MET A 352 -6.93 22.87 -3.54
CA MET A 352 -6.39 21.99 -4.57
C MET A 352 -5.23 21.12 -4.06
N LYS A 353 -4.62 21.45 -2.92
CA LYS A 353 -3.45 20.74 -2.39
C LYS A 353 -3.75 19.27 -2.10
N SER A 354 -4.91 18.95 -1.52
CA SER A 354 -5.34 17.59 -1.21
C SER A 354 -5.58 16.72 -2.45
N SER A 355 -5.87 17.36 -3.60
CA SER A 355 -6.14 16.68 -4.87
C SER A 355 -5.04 16.91 -5.91
N ALA A 356 -3.93 17.57 -5.55
CA ALA A 356 -2.87 17.93 -6.50
C ALA A 356 -2.24 16.71 -7.20
N PHE A 357 -2.23 15.56 -6.53
CA PHE A 357 -1.70 14.30 -7.04
C PHE A 357 -2.77 13.37 -7.59
N ALA A 358 -4.04 13.71 -7.38
CA ALA A 358 -5.15 12.92 -7.89
C ALA A 358 -5.31 13.16 -9.39
N MET A 359 -5.30 12.07 -10.17
CA MET A 359 -5.53 12.14 -11.62
C MET A 359 -6.95 12.64 -11.95
N PHE A 360 -7.89 12.39 -11.05
CA PHE A 360 -9.32 12.70 -11.19
C PHE A 360 -9.72 13.84 -10.26
N CYS A 361 -9.37 15.08 -10.61
CA CYS A 361 -9.93 16.25 -9.92
C CYS A 361 -11.15 16.78 -10.70
N PRO A 362 -12.34 16.91 -10.08
CA PRO A 362 -13.56 17.34 -10.77
C PRO A 362 -13.57 18.81 -11.18
N LYS A 363 -12.55 19.59 -10.83
CA LYS A 363 -12.42 21.01 -11.22
C LYS A 363 -11.25 21.22 -12.17
N PRO A 364 -11.45 21.87 -13.33
CA PRO A 364 -10.47 22.01 -14.40
C PRO A 364 -9.48 23.18 -14.21
N GLU A 365 -8.94 23.40 -13.03
CA GLU A 365 -7.89 24.39 -12.83
C GLU A 365 -6.52 23.72 -12.87
N GLY A 366 -5.81 23.90 -13.97
CA GLY A 366 -4.50 23.32 -14.28
C GLY A 366 -4.50 22.65 -15.66
N THR A 367 -3.35 22.66 -16.33
CA THR A 367 -3.21 21.98 -17.61
C THR A 367 -3.18 20.46 -17.38
N ILE A 368 -3.69 19.70 -18.34
CA ILE A 368 -3.62 18.23 -18.37
C ILE A 368 -2.23 17.69 -18.12
N GLU A 369 -1.24 18.31 -18.73
CA GLU A 369 0.15 17.92 -18.59
C GLU A 369 0.61 18.00 -17.12
N THR A 370 0.22 19.03 -16.37
CA THR A 370 0.54 19.17 -14.95
C THR A 370 -0.10 18.04 -14.13
N ARG A 371 -1.37 17.70 -14.42
CA ARG A 371 -2.09 16.64 -13.71
C ARG A 371 -1.47 15.26 -13.97
N LEU A 372 -1.20 14.93 -15.23
CA LEU A 372 -0.53 13.67 -15.61
C LEU A 372 0.87 13.57 -15.00
N MET A 373 1.61 14.67 -15.00
CA MET A 373 2.95 14.73 -14.43
C MET A 373 2.93 14.47 -12.92
N LEU A 374 2.05 15.11 -12.16
CA LEU A 374 1.95 14.94 -10.71
C LEU A 374 1.34 13.58 -10.32
N SER A 375 0.41 13.03 -11.10
CA SER A 375 -0.10 11.68 -10.86
C SER A 375 0.97 10.59 -11.15
N THR A 376 1.83 10.80 -12.16
CA THR A 376 2.99 9.92 -12.39
C THR A 376 3.96 9.99 -11.20
N VAL A 377 4.19 11.19 -10.65
CA VAL A 377 5.01 11.34 -9.44
C VAL A 377 4.42 10.54 -8.27
N SER A 378 3.11 10.66 -8.02
CA SER A 378 2.44 9.90 -6.95
C SER A 378 2.62 8.39 -7.11
N LEU A 379 2.43 7.89 -8.34
CA LEU A 379 2.60 6.47 -8.65
C LEU A 379 4.03 5.97 -8.38
N LEU A 380 5.04 6.76 -8.78
CA LEU A 380 6.44 6.43 -8.53
C LEU A 380 6.78 6.48 -7.03
N VAL A 381 6.19 7.44 -6.30
CA VAL A 381 6.36 7.50 -4.84
C VAL A 381 5.77 6.27 -4.15
N GLU A 382 4.56 5.85 -4.55
CA GLU A 382 3.95 4.60 -4.07
C GLU A 382 4.82 3.37 -4.38
N ARG A 383 5.37 3.30 -5.61
CA ARG A 383 6.27 2.21 -6.02
C ARG A 383 7.48 2.07 -5.10
N TYR A 384 8.00 3.17 -4.57
CA TYR A 384 9.12 3.19 -3.63
C TYR A 384 8.68 3.21 -2.16
N SER A 385 7.42 2.87 -1.87
CA SER A 385 6.83 2.88 -0.51
C SER A 385 7.02 4.21 0.21
N GLY A 386 7.01 5.31 -0.56
CA GLY A 386 7.19 6.67 -0.06
C GLY A 386 5.87 7.38 0.23
N LEU A 387 6.00 8.62 0.68
CA LEU A 387 4.88 9.54 0.89
C LEU A 387 5.17 10.86 0.18
N ILE A 388 4.13 11.48 -0.40
CA ILE A 388 4.24 12.79 -1.03
C ILE A 388 3.21 13.76 -0.46
N SER A 389 3.62 15.01 -0.26
CA SER A 389 2.76 16.10 0.14
C SER A 389 3.15 17.41 -0.57
N VAL A 390 2.24 18.39 -0.57
CA VAL A 390 2.51 19.72 -1.07
C VAL A 390 2.06 20.78 -0.07
N ARG A 391 2.88 21.80 0.11
CA ARG A 391 2.60 22.95 0.99
C ARG A 391 3.05 24.25 0.35
N ASP A 392 2.66 25.37 0.96
CA ASP A 392 3.14 26.68 0.53
C ASP A 392 4.64 26.81 0.80
N ARG A 393 5.37 27.43 -0.13
CA ARG A 393 6.74 27.83 0.13
C ARG A 393 6.83 28.87 1.25
N VAL A 394 5.89 29.80 1.26
CA VAL A 394 5.71 30.77 2.34
C VAL A 394 4.42 30.43 3.09
N PRO A 395 4.47 29.97 4.34
CA PRO A 395 3.28 29.54 5.07
C PRO A 395 2.13 30.56 5.03
N GLY A 396 0.95 30.12 4.60
CA GLY A 396 -0.26 30.94 4.49
C GLY A 396 -0.32 31.87 3.27
N ASP A 397 0.64 31.79 2.34
CA ASP A 397 0.65 32.57 1.09
C ASP A 397 1.01 31.66 -0.09
N PHE A 398 0.01 30.99 -0.64
CA PHE A 398 0.21 30.06 -1.75
C PHE A 398 0.75 30.73 -3.01
N CYS A 399 0.43 32.03 -3.24
CA CYS A 399 0.87 32.77 -4.43
C CYS A 399 2.39 32.98 -4.53
N ARG A 400 3.16 32.59 -3.51
CA ARG A 400 4.61 32.77 -3.47
C ARG A 400 5.40 31.49 -3.73
N GLY A 401 4.78 30.51 -4.39
CA GLY A 401 5.38 29.26 -4.82
C GLY A 401 4.94 28.05 -4.01
N ALA A 402 5.22 26.86 -4.54
CA ALA A 402 4.91 25.59 -3.94
C ALA A 402 6.16 24.90 -3.37
N CYS A 403 5.92 23.97 -2.46
CA CYS A 403 6.93 23.13 -1.83
C CYS A 403 6.41 21.69 -1.83
N PHE A 404 6.98 20.86 -2.69
CA PHE A 404 6.70 19.42 -2.77
C PHE A 404 7.65 18.69 -1.86
N GLU A 405 7.12 17.85 -0.99
CA GLU A 405 7.87 17.07 -0.02
C GLU A 405 7.64 15.58 -0.28
N VAL A 406 8.70 14.84 -0.58
CA VAL A 406 8.68 13.41 -0.87
C VAL A 406 9.59 12.69 0.11
N SER A 407 9.03 11.74 0.86
CA SER A 407 9.75 10.95 1.85
C SER A 407 9.83 9.49 1.39
N PHE A 408 11.02 8.90 1.47
CA PHE A 408 11.28 7.51 1.12
C PHE A 408 11.83 6.75 2.31
N PRO A 409 11.44 5.47 2.52
CA PRO A 409 12.09 4.60 3.50
C PRO A 409 13.58 4.45 3.16
N LYS A 410 14.45 4.59 4.17
CA LYS A 410 15.89 4.37 3.99
C LYS A 410 16.27 2.93 4.28
N ILE A 411 17.34 2.47 3.62
CA ILE A 411 17.95 1.18 3.95
C ILE A 411 18.64 1.34 5.31
N LEU A 412 18.05 0.76 6.36
CA LEU A 412 18.70 0.70 7.66
C LEU A 412 19.89 -0.26 7.56
N LYS A 413 21.11 0.22 7.78
CA LYS A 413 22.26 -0.66 8.01
C LYS A 413 21.92 -1.50 9.24
N GLN A 414 21.73 -2.81 9.06
CA GLN A 414 21.73 -3.71 10.20
C GLN A 414 23.02 -3.45 10.99
N PRO A 415 22.96 -3.30 12.33
CA PRO A 415 24.18 -3.27 13.11
C PRO A 415 24.95 -4.53 12.77
N GLN A 416 26.22 -4.36 12.36
CA GLN A 416 27.12 -5.49 12.10
C GLN A 416 27.20 -6.31 13.38
N GLY A 417 26.30 -7.27 13.51
CA GLY A 417 26.31 -8.33 14.52
C GLY A 417 27.44 -9.28 14.14
N ASN A 418 28.45 -9.26 14.97
CA ASN A 418 29.60 -10.12 15.07
C ASN A 418 29.49 -11.44 14.29
N SER A 419 30.48 -11.65 13.45
CA SER A 419 30.95 -12.90 12.83
C SER A 419 30.77 -14.18 13.67
N GLY A 420 29.51 -14.65 13.82
CA GLY A 420 29.22 -15.97 14.39
C GLY A 420 28.98 -17.05 13.33
N LEU A 421 28.72 -16.67 12.08
CA LEU A 421 28.35 -17.60 11.00
C LEU A 421 29.55 -18.16 10.22
N GLU A 422 30.74 -17.55 10.29
CA GLU A 422 31.94 -18.14 9.68
C GLU A 422 32.56 -19.27 10.51
N ARG A 423 32.41 -19.28 11.82
CA ARG A 423 32.90 -20.38 12.67
C ARG A 423 32.08 -21.66 12.61
N ALA A 424 30.83 -21.63 12.16
CA ALA A 424 29.97 -22.80 12.01
C ALA A 424 30.22 -23.57 10.69
N ARG A 425 30.88 -22.96 9.68
CA ARG A 425 31.20 -23.63 8.40
C ARG A 425 32.53 -24.37 8.39
N GLU A 426 33.40 -24.15 9.35
CA GLU A 426 34.69 -24.87 9.44
C GLU A 426 34.66 -26.17 10.28
N GLN A 427 33.55 -26.48 10.99
CA GLN A 427 33.44 -27.65 11.84
C GLN A 427 32.68 -28.83 11.22
N VAL A 428 32.26 -28.75 9.96
CA VAL A 428 31.65 -29.91 9.26
C VAL A 428 32.52 -30.24 8.04
N ARG A 429 33.67 -30.87 8.25
CA ARG A 429 34.29 -31.77 7.28
C ARG A 429 34.12 -33.21 7.74
N PRO A 430 33.56 -34.07 6.90
CA PRO A 430 33.44 -35.47 7.22
C PRO A 430 34.82 -36.17 7.15
N LEU A 431 35.03 -37.10 8.09
CA LEU A 431 36.03 -38.14 7.98
C LEU A 431 35.55 -39.18 6.98
#